data_42767bc1a7258db4edf2a0de5553327d
#
_entry.id   42767bc1a7258db4edf2a0de5553327d
#
_cell.length_a   1.000
_cell.length_b   1.000
_cell.length_c   1.000
_cell.angle_alpha   90.00
_cell.angle_beta   90.00
_cell.angle_gamma   90.00
#
_symmetry.space_group_name_H-M   'P 1'
#
loop_
_entity.id
_entity.type
_entity.pdbx_description
1 polymer ?
#
loop_
_entity_poly.entity_id
_entity_poly.type
_entity_poly.pdbx_seq_one_letter_code
_entity_poly.pdbx_strand_id
1 'polypeptide(L)' 'MIVTYPIHTPSMQDAIDQAMRMAKAHGYKSSVLLNIKSVGTGAWEVKLQVLK' A
#
# COMPACT_ATOMS: atom_id res chain seq x y z
N MET A 1 -7.31 -11.90 0.64
CA MET A 1 -7.77 -10.82 1.53
C MET A 1 -7.29 -9.48 0.98
N ILE A 2 -8.12 -8.46 1.08
CA ILE A 2 -7.79 -7.13 0.57
C ILE A 2 -7.57 -6.17 1.73
N VAL A 3 -6.47 -5.44 1.69
CA VAL A 3 -6.16 -4.42 2.69
C VAL A 3 -5.90 -3.10 2.00
N THR A 4 -6.18 -2.00 2.70
CA THR A 4 -5.91 -0.65 2.21
C THR A 4 -5.09 0.09 3.24
N TYR A 5 -3.98 0.67 2.79
CA TYR A 5 -3.08 1.43 3.65
C TYR A 5 -3.07 2.89 3.27
N PRO A 6 -3.27 3.80 4.24
CA PRO A 6 -3.05 5.23 4.01
C PRO A 6 -1.55 5.52 4.10
N ILE A 7 -0.99 6.09 3.04
CA ILE A 7 0.43 6.41 2.97
C ILE A 7 0.61 7.90 2.72
N HIS A 8 1.57 8.51 3.39
CA HIS A 8 1.92 9.92 3.21
C HIS A 8 3.33 10.00 2.66
N THR A 9 3.44 10.40 1.39
CA THR A 9 4.72 10.59 0.71
C THR A 9 4.48 11.39 -0.57
N PRO A 10 5.45 12.17 -1.04
CA PRO A 10 5.28 12.91 -2.29
C PRO A 10 5.35 12.04 -3.54
N SER A 11 5.83 10.80 -3.45
CA SER A 11 6.04 9.93 -4.60
C SER A 11 5.08 8.73 -4.58
N MET A 12 4.40 8.50 -5.71
CA MET A 12 3.55 7.33 -5.88
C MET A 12 4.34 6.03 -5.76
N GLN A 13 5.56 6.00 -6.30
CA GLN A 13 6.42 4.82 -6.23
C GLN A 13 6.76 4.48 -4.78
N ASP A 14 7.10 5.50 -3.99
CA ASP A 14 7.38 5.31 -2.58
C ASP A 14 6.14 4.86 -1.81
N ALA A 15 4.96 5.35 -2.19
CA ALA A 15 3.70 4.93 -1.56
C ALA A 15 3.49 3.44 -1.74
N ILE A 16 3.72 2.92 -2.94
CA ILE A 16 3.60 1.49 -3.22
C ILE A 16 4.61 0.69 -2.40
N ASP A 17 5.87 1.13 -2.38
CA ASP A 17 6.91 0.46 -1.61
C ASP A 17 6.60 0.43 -0.12
N GLN A 18 6.17 1.54 0.44
CA GLN A 18 5.82 1.62 1.86
C GLN A 18 4.65 0.69 2.21
N ALA A 19 3.61 0.68 1.36
CA ALA A 19 2.46 -0.18 1.59
C ALA A 19 2.86 -1.66 1.57
N MET A 20 3.72 -2.06 0.65
CA MET A 20 4.19 -3.44 0.56
C MET A 20 5.04 -3.83 1.77
N ARG A 21 5.88 -2.91 2.26
CA ARG A 21 6.65 -3.15 3.49
C ARG A 21 5.74 -3.29 4.71
N MET A 22 4.68 -2.49 4.78
CA MET A 22 3.71 -2.58 5.87
C MET A 22 3.00 -3.93 5.85
N ALA A 23 2.60 -4.40 4.68
CA ALA A 23 1.96 -5.71 4.55
C ALA A 23 2.90 -6.81 5.03
N LYS A 24 4.17 -6.75 4.66
CA LYS A 24 5.17 -7.73 5.09
C LYS A 24 5.36 -7.68 6.61
N ALA A 25 5.40 -6.48 7.18
CA ALA A 25 5.54 -6.31 8.63
C ALA A 25 4.34 -6.86 9.40
N HIS A 26 3.16 -6.87 8.77
CA HIS A 26 1.95 -7.45 9.36
C HIS A 26 1.87 -8.98 9.20
N GLY A 27 2.89 -9.61 8.60
CA GLY A 27 2.97 -11.06 8.50
C GLY A 27 2.36 -11.67 7.25
N TYR A 28 2.00 -10.87 6.25
CA TYR A 28 1.50 -11.41 4.99
C TYR A 28 2.66 -11.95 4.16
N LYS A 29 2.45 -13.13 3.55
CA LYS A 29 3.49 -13.78 2.76
C LYS A 29 3.69 -13.12 1.41
N SER A 30 2.63 -12.62 0.80
CA SER A 30 2.71 -11.95 -0.49
C SER A 30 1.67 -10.85 -0.59
N SER A 31 1.94 -9.89 -1.44
CA SER A 31 1.02 -8.80 -1.71
C SER A 31 1.11 -8.40 -3.18
N VAL A 32 -0.03 -8.06 -3.76
CA VAL A 32 -0.14 -7.60 -5.15
C VAL A 32 -0.89 -6.27 -5.14
N LEU A 33 -0.36 -5.29 -5.86
CA LEU A 33 -1.00 -3.99 -5.97
C LEU A 33 -2.29 -4.13 -6.79
N LEU A 34 -3.43 -3.78 -6.17
CA LEU A 34 -4.71 -3.75 -6.85
C LEU A 34 -5.04 -2.36 -7.36
N ASN A 35 -4.79 -1.36 -6.53
CA ASN A 35 -5.12 0.01 -6.89
C ASN A 35 -4.34 0.98 -6.01
N ILE A 36 -4.08 2.17 -6.54
CA ILE A 36 -3.52 3.28 -5.77
C ILE A 36 -4.28 4.54 -6.15
N LYS A 37 -4.67 5.31 -5.16
CA LYS A 37 -5.48 6.51 -5.37
C LYS A 37 -4.86 7.66 -4.60
N SER A 38 -4.74 8.82 -5.25
CA SER A 38 -4.34 10.06 -4.60
C SER A 38 -5.55 10.63 -3.86
N VAL A 39 -5.39 10.85 -2.55
CA VAL A 39 -6.48 11.39 -1.71
C VAL A 39 -6.16 12.77 -1.19
N GLY A 40 -5.07 13.37 -1.66
CA GLY A 40 -4.62 14.70 -1.28
C GLY A 40 -3.19 14.90 -1.71
N THR A 41 -2.65 16.10 -1.46
CA THR A 41 -1.25 16.38 -1.76
C THR A 41 -0.36 15.52 -0.86
N GLY A 42 0.42 14.64 -1.47
CA GLY A 42 1.31 13.74 -0.73
C GLY A 42 0.59 12.68 0.08
N ALA A 43 -0.69 12.41 -0.19
CA ALA A 43 -1.46 11.39 0.51
C ALA A 43 -2.03 10.38 -0.49
N TRP A 44 -1.92 9.11 -0.17
CA TRP A 44 -2.30 8.02 -1.05
C TRP A 44 -3.07 6.94 -0.29
N GLU A 45 -4.00 6.29 -0.99
CA GLU A 45 -4.61 5.04 -0.52
C GLU A 45 -4.11 3.91 -1.40
N VAL A 46 -3.44 2.95 -0.81
CA VAL A 46 -2.87 1.82 -1.55
C VAL A 46 -3.66 0.56 -1.18
N LYS A 47 -4.32 -0.03 -2.18
CA LYS A 47 -5.11 -1.24 -2.00
C LYS A 47 -4.31 -2.44 -2.50
N LEU A 48 -4.14 -3.42 -1.63
CA LEU A 48 -3.36 -4.62 -1.92
C LEU A 48 -4.19 -5.87 -1.73
N GLN A 49 -3.99 -6.84 -2.59
CA GLN A 49 -4.43 -8.22 -2.37
C GLN A 49 -3.31 -8.93 -1.62
N VAL A 50 -3.60 -9.44 -0.43
CA VAL A 50 -2.57 -10.06 0.41
C VAL A 50 -2.92 -11.51 0.69
N LEU A 51 -1.87 -12.30 0.90
CA LEU A 51 -1.95 -13.71 1.21
C LEU A 51 -1.20 -13.97 2.51
N LYS A 52 -1.89 -14.60 3.42
CA LYS A 52 -1.30 -14.96 4.72
C LYS A 52 -0.38 -16.16 4.64
#